data_10ec0a951247ca166839870951ca87c0
#
_entry.id   10ec0a951247ca166839870951ca87c0
#
_cell.length_a   1.000
_cell.length_b   1.000
_cell.length_c   1.000
_cell.angle_alpha   90.00
_cell.angle_beta   90.00
_cell.angle_gamma   90.00
#
_symmetry.space_group_name_H-M   'P 1'
#
loop_
_entity.id
_entity.type
_entity.pdbx_description
1 polymer ?
#
loop_
_entity_poly.entity_id
_entity_poly.type
_entity_poly.pdbx_seq_one_letter_code
_entity_poly.pdbx_strand_id
1 'polypeptide(L)'
;CLDLINQKTWDESMEWYKNHEELFIAKDNNALDYTFAKQCLLSYVNAKCMDKQFIGRYIRINAICPGDTTTGLTDDFNKSTGNGNAEAGAKAIEQIFLSSWNGFAAEPKDQGYPLVALGSKLCSYISGQKLYIDYGLTSSWTHMGLCGTSMGSAQEASQKTTENK
;
A
#
# COMPACT_ATOMS: atom_id res chain seq x y z
N CYS A 1 1.19 -13.14 5.44
CA CYS A 1 1.94 -12.05 6.14
C CYS A 1 2.15 -12.35 7.63
N LEU A 2 1.12 -12.76 8.37
CA LEU A 2 1.24 -12.98 9.82
C LEU A 2 2.27 -14.06 10.16
N ASP A 3 2.31 -15.14 9.41
CA ASP A 3 3.26 -16.23 9.65
C ASP A 3 4.70 -15.73 9.48
N LEU A 4 4.97 -14.92 8.45
CA LEU A 4 6.28 -14.32 8.21
C LEU A 4 6.69 -13.38 9.34
N ILE A 5 5.83 -12.44 9.72
CA ILE A 5 6.16 -11.39 10.72
C ILE A 5 6.22 -11.91 12.16
N ASN A 6 5.71 -13.11 12.43
CA ASN A 6 5.73 -13.74 13.74
C ASN A 6 6.89 -14.74 13.93
N GLN A 7 7.77 -14.91 12.94
CA GLN A 7 9.01 -15.67 13.11
C GLN A 7 9.87 -15.01 14.21
N LYS A 8 10.61 -15.83 14.96
CA LYS A 8 11.35 -15.36 16.14
C LYS A 8 12.62 -14.61 15.76
N THR A 9 13.23 -14.98 14.64
CA THR A 9 14.48 -14.41 14.15
C THR A 9 14.37 -13.98 12.70
N TRP A 10 15.30 -13.14 12.27
CA TRP A 10 15.42 -12.75 10.87
C TRP A 10 15.70 -13.96 9.96
N ASP A 11 16.55 -14.88 10.41
CA ASP A 11 16.92 -16.06 9.62
C ASP A 11 15.71 -16.98 9.41
N GLU A 12 14.90 -17.21 10.46
CA GLU A 12 13.65 -17.96 10.36
C GLU A 12 12.66 -17.27 9.39
N SER A 13 12.58 -15.94 9.42
CA SER A 13 11.74 -15.18 8.48
C SER A 13 12.22 -15.35 7.04
N MET A 14 13.53 -15.29 6.80
CA MET A 14 14.10 -15.49 5.46
C MET A 14 13.96 -16.92 4.97
N GLU A 15 14.09 -17.90 5.86
CA GLU A 15 13.84 -19.30 5.54
C GLU A 15 12.36 -19.53 5.19
N TRP A 16 11.46 -18.97 5.99
CA TRP A 16 10.02 -19.04 5.70
C TRP A 16 9.71 -18.40 4.34
N TYR A 17 10.23 -17.21 4.05
CA TYR A 17 10.05 -16.53 2.77
C TYR A 17 10.51 -17.40 1.59
N LYS A 18 11.70 -17.98 1.65
CA LYS A 18 12.26 -18.85 0.61
C LYS A 18 11.42 -20.10 0.37
N ASN A 19 10.85 -20.66 1.43
CA ASN A 19 10.05 -21.88 1.37
C ASN A 19 8.62 -21.64 0.87
N HIS A 20 8.21 -20.37 0.66
CA HIS A 20 6.87 -19.99 0.24
C HIS A 20 6.89 -18.97 -0.92
N GLU A 21 7.91 -19.02 -1.75
CA GLU A 21 8.06 -18.11 -2.89
C GLU A 21 6.85 -18.14 -3.84
N GLU A 22 6.19 -19.29 -3.94
CA GLU A 22 4.97 -19.45 -4.75
C GLU A 22 3.81 -18.55 -4.32
N LEU A 23 3.83 -18.02 -3.08
CA LEU A 23 2.77 -17.14 -2.58
C LEU A 23 2.93 -15.69 -3.06
N PHE A 24 4.13 -15.29 -3.52
CA PHE A 24 4.40 -13.89 -3.85
C PHE A 24 5.05 -13.66 -5.20
N ILE A 25 5.67 -14.68 -5.79
CA ILE A 25 6.27 -14.57 -7.12
C ILE A 25 5.24 -14.99 -8.16
N ALA A 26 4.54 -14.03 -8.75
CA ALA A 26 3.91 -14.28 -10.04
C ALA A 26 5.03 -14.33 -11.08
N LYS A 27 5.10 -15.42 -11.83
CA LYS A 27 6.14 -15.67 -12.84
C LYS A 27 6.34 -14.55 -13.85
N ASP A 28 5.39 -13.62 -13.93
CA ASP A 28 5.34 -12.54 -14.91
C ASP A 28 5.13 -11.13 -14.33
N ASN A 29 5.14 -10.95 -12.99
CA ASN A 29 4.83 -9.63 -12.41
C ASN A 29 5.58 -9.35 -11.11
N ASN A 30 6.65 -8.56 -11.17
CA ASN A 30 7.43 -8.10 -10.02
C ASN A 30 6.64 -7.23 -9.01
N ALA A 31 5.40 -6.82 -9.34
CA ALA A 31 4.58 -6.00 -8.47
C ALA A 31 4.06 -6.74 -7.23
N LEU A 32 4.02 -8.08 -7.25
CA LEU A 32 3.56 -8.86 -6.10
C LEU A 32 4.52 -8.78 -4.92
N ASP A 33 5.83 -8.77 -5.15
CA ASP A 33 6.83 -8.64 -4.08
C ASP A 33 6.69 -7.33 -3.33
N TYR A 34 6.51 -6.22 -4.06
CA TYR A 34 6.26 -4.92 -3.47
C TYR A 34 4.96 -4.90 -2.65
N THR A 35 3.87 -5.38 -3.23
CA THR A 35 2.56 -5.42 -2.57
C THR A 35 2.60 -6.28 -1.32
N PHE A 36 3.21 -7.46 -1.40
CA PHE A 36 3.36 -8.35 -0.26
C PHE A 36 4.20 -7.73 0.86
N ALA A 37 5.34 -7.11 0.54
CA ALA A 37 6.18 -6.41 1.50
C ALA A 37 5.41 -5.30 2.23
N LYS A 38 4.59 -4.52 1.50
CA LYS A 38 3.74 -3.48 2.10
C LYS A 38 2.62 -4.06 2.97
N GLN A 39 2.01 -5.17 2.57
CA GLN A 39 1.03 -5.88 3.40
C GLN A 39 1.66 -6.42 4.68
N CYS A 40 2.87 -6.95 4.63
CA CYS A 40 3.62 -7.38 5.82
C CYS A 40 3.86 -6.20 6.77
N LEU A 41 4.25 -5.03 6.25
CA LEU A 41 4.44 -3.82 7.05
C LEU A 41 3.16 -3.41 7.77
N LEU A 42 2.02 -3.38 7.07
CA LEU A 42 0.72 -3.03 7.65
C LEU A 42 0.26 -4.08 8.68
N SER A 43 0.51 -5.36 8.41
CA SER A 43 0.23 -6.45 9.35
C SER A 43 1.09 -6.34 10.61
N TYR A 44 2.36 -5.96 10.46
CA TYR A 44 3.26 -5.70 11.57
C TYR A 44 2.73 -4.59 12.48
N VAL A 45 2.31 -3.47 11.93
CA VAL A 45 1.71 -2.36 12.72
C VAL A 45 0.53 -2.85 13.53
N ASN A 46 -0.39 -3.61 12.93
CA ASN A 46 -1.55 -4.15 13.63
C ASN A 46 -1.17 -5.15 14.72
N ALA A 47 -0.26 -6.08 14.42
CA ALA A 47 0.12 -7.15 15.35
C ALA A 47 0.96 -6.64 16.53
N LYS A 48 1.76 -5.58 16.31
CA LYS A 48 2.75 -5.11 17.28
C LYS A 48 2.36 -3.85 18.03
N CYS A 49 1.27 -3.16 17.66
CA CYS A 49 0.89 -1.90 18.31
C CYS A 49 0.61 -2.04 19.82
N MET A 50 0.23 -3.24 20.29
CA MET A 50 0.02 -3.56 21.70
C MET A 50 1.18 -4.33 22.33
N ASP A 51 2.27 -4.57 21.59
CA ASP A 51 3.45 -5.26 22.12
C ASP A 51 4.12 -4.41 23.20
N LYS A 52 4.62 -5.07 24.27
CA LYS A 52 5.27 -4.42 25.41
C LYS A 52 6.43 -3.51 25.02
N GLN A 53 7.13 -3.81 23.93
CA GLN A 53 8.22 -2.96 23.43
C GLN A 53 7.74 -1.56 23.01
N PHE A 54 6.48 -1.42 22.61
CA PHE A 54 5.86 -0.15 22.24
C PHE A 54 5.04 0.44 23.40
N ILE A 55 3.99 -0.25 23.83
CA ILE A 55 3.07 0.30 24.85
C ILE A 55 3.75 0.52 26.19
N GLY A 56 4.65 -0.39 26.59
CA GLY A 56 5.39 -0.28 27.86
C GLY A 56 6.34 0.93 27.91
N ARG A 57 6.60 1.55 26.78
CA ARG A 57 7.44 2.76 26.64
C ARG A 57 6.68 3.97 26.16
N TYR A 58 5.33 3.91 26.09
CA TYR A 58 4.47 4.94 25.53
C TYR A 58 4.81 5.30 24.08
N ILE A 59 5.31 4.32 23.31
CA ILE A 59 5.61 4.50 21.90
C ILE A 59 4.40 4.07 21.08
N ARG A 60 3.94 4.96 20.22
CA ARG A 60 2.87 4.71 19.25
C ARG A 60 3.47 4.22 17.95
N ILE A 61 2.83 3.27 17.31
CA ILE A 61 3.20 2.79 15.97
C ILE A 61 1.99 2.91 15.04
N ASN A 62 2.15 3.62 13.94
CA ASN A 62 1.14 3.81 12.92
C ASN A 62 1.80 3.70 11.54
N ALA A 63 1.00 3.48 10.52
CA ALA A 63 1.44 3.52 9.13
C ALA A 63 0.66 4.56 8.34
N ILE A 64 1.30 5.23 7.39
CA ILE A 64 0.63 5.94 6.32
C ILE A 64 0.60 5.07 5.06
N CYS A 65 -0.47 5.21 4.31
CA CYS A 65 -0.68 4.53 3.02
C CYS A 65 -0.87 5.63 1.96
N PRO A 66 0.22 6.09 1.33
CA PRO A 66 0.16 7.13 0.31
C PRO A 66 -0.64 6.67 -0.92
N GLY A 67 -1.42 7.57 -1.48
CA GLY A 67 -1.88 7.45 -2.86
C GLY A 67 -0.79 7.82 -3.85
N ASP A 68 -1.18 7.99 -5.12
CA ASP A 68 -0.25 8.43 -6.15
C ASP A 68 0.37 9.79 -5.77
N THR A 69 1.71 9.81 -5.76
CA THR A 69 2.48 10.97 -5.28
C THR A 69 3.64 11.22 -6.22
N THR A 70 3.71 12.43 -6.76
CA THR A 70 4.80 12.83 -7.66
C THR A 70 6.11 12.92 -6.90
N THR A 71 7.04 12.02 -7.21
CA THR A 71 8.37 11.92 -6.57
C THR A 71 9.45 11.59 -7.60
N GLY A 72 10.70 11.54 -7.17
CA GLY A 72 11.80 11.04 -8.02
C GLY A 72 11.66 9.56 -8.44
N LEU A 73 10.74 8.79 -7.85
CA LEU A 73 10.45 7.40 -8.20
C LEU A 73 9.30 7.25 -9.19
N THR A 74 8.65 8.35 -9.60
CA THR A 74 7.47 8.32 -10.49
C THR A 74 7.77 7.59 -11.80
N ASP A 75 8.91 7.84 -12.41
CA ASP A 75 9.31 7.19 -13.66
C ASP A 75 9.52 5.68 -13.50
N ASP A 76 10.11 5.26 -12.39
CA ASP A 76 10.32 3.82 -12.10
C ASP A 76 9.01 3.10 -11.83
N PHE A 77 8.09 3.77 -11.13
CA PHE A 77 6.72 3.27 -10.94
C PHE A 77 5.97 3.15 -12.27
N ASN A 78 6.05 4.16 -13.12
CA ASN A 78 5.44 4.14 -14.43
C ASN A 78 6.00 3.00 -15.29
N LYS A 79 7.33 2.80 -15.32
CA LYS A 79 7.95 1.68 -16.03
C LYS A 79 7.50 0.33 -15.49
N SER A 80 7.44 0.18 -14.17
CA SER A 80 6.99 -1.06 -13.52
C SER A 80 5.53 -1.38 -13.88
N THR A 81 4.64 -0.38 -13.82
CA THR A 81 3.22 -0.54 -14.16
C THR A 81 2.99 -0.81 -15.65
N GLY A 82 3.82 -0.23 -16.51
CA GLY A 82 3.74 -0.36 -17.97
C GLY A 82 4.60 -1.48 -18.57
N ASN A 83 5.05 -2.45 -17.77
CA ASN A 83 5.94 -3.53 -18.22
C ASN A 83 7.17 -3.03 -18.98
N GLY A 84 7.83 -2.02 -18.44
CA GLY A 84 9.01 -1.36 -19.03
C GLY A 84 8.69 -0.13 -19.88
N ASN A 85 7.43 0.13 -20.20
CA ASN A 85 6.99 1.31 -20.94
C ASN A 85 6.41 2.38 -19.98
N ALA A 86 7.18 3.44 -19.70
CA ALA A 86 6.80 4.48 -18.77
C ALA A 86 5.52 5.25 -19.19
N GLU A 87 5.33 5.49 -20.51
CA GLU A 87 4.16 6.20 -21.01
C GLU A 87 2.89 5.37 -20.85
N ALA A 88 2.94 4.08 -21.17
CA ALA A 88 1.83 3.16 -20.97
C ALA A 88 1.50 3.02 -19.48
N GLY A 89 2.50 2.96 -18.61
CA GLY A 89 2.34 2.92 -17.16
C GLY A 89 1.72 4.21 -16.62
N ALA A 90 2.18 5.37 -17.06
CA ALA A 90 1.60 6.65 -16.66
C ALA A 90 0.11 6.74 -17.01
N LYS A 91 -0.27 6.33 -18.23
CA LYS A 91 -1.68 6.28 -18.65
C LYS A 91 -2.51 5.31 -17.81
N ALA A 92 -1.95 4.14 -17.47
CA ALA A 92 -2.64 3.17 -16.60
C ALA A 92 -2.85 3.74 -15.18
N ILE A 93 -1.84 4.39 -14.62
CA ILE A 93 -1.91 5.05 -13.32
C ILE A 93 -2.96 6.17 -13.35
N GLU A 94 -2.93 7.02 -14.38
CA GLU A 94 -3.93 8.08 -14.55
C GLU A 94 -5.35 7.53 -14.59
N GLN A 95 -5.59 6.46 -15.34
CA GLN A 95 -6.92 5.85 -15.43
C GLN A 95 -7.37 5.21 -14.10
N ILE A 96 -6.47 4.59 -13.35
CA ILE A 96 -6.80 3.86 -12.13
C ILE A 96 -6.89 4.78 -10.92
N PHE A 97 -5.93 5.70 -10.79
CA PHE A 97 -5.74 6.50 -9.58
C PHE A 97 -6.30 7.92 -9.68
N LEU A 98 -6.20 8.55 -10.85
CA LEU A 98 -6.54 9.96 -11.00
C LEU A 98 -7.96 10.19 -11.55
N SER A 99 -8.56 9.20 -12.21
CA SER A 99 -9.92 9.31 -12.73
C SER A 99 -10.99 9.37 -11.63
N SER A 100 -10.66 8.94 -10.41
CA SER A 100 -11.62 8.90 -9.29
C SER A 100 -11.70 10.21 -8.50
N TRP A 101 -10.83 11.17 -8.74
CA TRP A 101 -10.78 12.46 -8.07
C TRP A 101 -10.23 13.55 -9.01
N ASN A 102 -9.70 14.64 -8.53
CA ASN A 102 -9.40 15.84 -9.33
C ASN A 102 -8.38 15.69 -10.48
N GLY A 103 -7.91 14.49 -10.79
CA GLY A 103 -7.02 14.25 -11.91
C GLY A 103 -5.58 14.71 -11.69
N PHE A 104 -5.13 14.88 -10.44
CA PHE A 104 -3.74 15.22 -10.12
C PHE A 104 -3.19 14.35 -8.99
N ALA A 105 -1.91 14.03 -9.08
CA ALA A 105 -1.18 13.32 -8.04
C ALA A 105 -0.91 14.24 -6.84
N ALA A 106 -0.76 13.63 -5.66
CA ALA A 106 -0.33 14.35 -4.47
C ALA A 106 1.13 14.83 -4.61
N GLU A 107 1.47 15.89 -3.90
CA GLU A 107 2.85 16.29 -3.69
C GLU A 107 3.43 15.63 -2.44
N PRO A 108 4.76 15.49 -2.30
CA PRO A 108 5.39 14.90 -1.11
C PRO A 108 4.95 15.54 0.21
N LYS A 109 4.69 16.85 0.22
CA LYS A 109 4.19 17.58 1.41
C LYS A 109 2.82 17.06 1.87
N ASP A 110 1.96 16.61 0.95
CA ASP A 110 0.62 16.10 1.27
C ASP A 110 0.70 14.78 2.04
N GLN A 111 1.79 14.05 1.86
CA GLN A 111 2.12 12.89 2.67
C GLN A 111 2.85 13.27 3.97
N GLY A 112 3.65 14.33 3.95
CA GLY A 112 4.43 14.79 5.09
C GLY A 112 3.59 15.40 6.21
N TYR A 113 2.58 16.21 5.89
CA TYR A 113 1.73 16.86 6.89
C TYR A 113 0.99 15.88 7.80
N PRO A 114 0.34 14.81 7.30
CA PRO A 114 -0.24 13.79 8.16
C PRO A 114 0.78 13.05 9.04
N LEU A 115 2.01 12.84 8.58
CA LEU A 115 3.08 12.26 9.41
C LEU A 115 3.42 13.18 10.60
N VAL A 116 3.55 14.48 10.36
CA VAL A 116 3.78 15.46 11.45
C VAL A 116 2.61 15.47 12.42
N ALA A 117 1.36 15.44 11.92
CA ALA A 117 0.18 15.37 12.76
C ALA A 117 0.16 14.10 13.61
N LEU A 118 0.43 12.93 13.02
CA LEU A 118 0.54 11.66 13.74
C LEU A 118 1.65 11.69 14.80
N GLY A 119 2.77 12.38 14.54
CA GLY A 119 3.88 12.55 15.47
C GLY A 119 3.57 13.51 16.63
N SER A 120 2.56 14.36 16.50
CA SER A 120 2.23 15.39 17.46
C SER A 120 1.40 14.89 18.65
N LYS A 121 1.24 15.76 19.65
CA LYS A 121 0.33 15.51 20.79
C LYS A 121 -1.15 15.47 20.38
N LEU A 122 -1.52 16.06 19.25
CA LEU A 122 -2.90 16.03 18.75
C LEU A 122 -3.37 14.58 18.49
N CYS A 123 -2.45 13.71 18.09
CA CYS A 123 -2.73 12.31 17.82
C CYS A 123 -2.18 11.37 18.92
N SER A 124 -2.02 11.87 20.17
CA SER A 124 -1.35 11.13 21.26
C SER A 124 -2.05 9.80 21.62
N TYR A 125 -3.33 9.65 21.31
CA TYR A 125 -4.12 8.45 21.58
C TYR A 125 -4.33 7.56 20.36
N ILE A 126 -3.62 7.83 19.25
CA ILE A 126 -3.73 7.08 17.99
C ILE A 126 -2.52 6.15 17.85
N SER A 127 -2.76 4.84 17.92
CA SER A 127 -1.76 3.79 17.66
C SER A 127 -2.39 2.61 16.93
N GLY A 128 -1.62 1.86 16.16
CA GLY A 128 -2.08 0.70 15.39
C GLY A 128 -2.89 1.06 14.15
N GLN A 129 -2.87 2.31 13.70
CA GLN A 129 -3.69 2.76 12.59
C GLN A 129 -2.94 2.72 11.27
N LYS A 130 -3.70 2.45 10.21
CA LYS A 130 -3.32 2.61 8.81
C LYS A 130 -4.06 3.83 8.27
N LEU A 131 -3.35 4.93 8.08
CA LEU A 131 -3.93 6.17 7.58
C LEU A 131 -3.75 6.24 6.07
N TYR A 132 -4.83 6.10 5.34
CA TYR A 132 -4.84 6.26 3.88
C TYR A 132 -4.83 7.76 3.54
N ILE A 133 -3.83 8.17 2.76
CA ILE A 133 -3.62 9.54 2.29
C ILE A 133 -3.69 9.51 0.76
N ASP A 134 -4.87 9.20 0.25
CA ASP A 134 -5.13 8.86 -1.15
C ASP A 134 -6.42 9.51 -1.69
N TYR A 135 -6.86 10.56 -1.03
CA TYR A 135 -8.06 11.32 -1.35
C TYR A 135 -9.34 10.47 -1.43
N GLY A 136 -9.40 9.36 -0.68
CA GLY A 136 -10.55 8.47 -0.59
C GLY A 136 -10.56 7.32 -1.59
N LEU A 137 -9.52 7.14 -2.40
CA LEU A 137 -9.43 6.09 -3.41
C LEU A 137 -9.64 4.69 -2.80
N THR A 138 -8.84 4.33 -1.78
CA THR A 138 -8.95 3.02 -1.12
C THR A 138 -10.32 2.82 -0.47
N SER A 139 -10.88 3.87 0.13
CA SER A 139 -12.22 3.80 0.74
C SER A 139 -13.29 3.52 -0.32
N SER A 140 -13.21 4.19 -1.47
CA SER A 140 -14.11 3.95 -2.61
C SER A 140 -13.98 2.52 -3.13
N TRP A 141 -12.75 2.04 -3.33
CA TRP A 141 -12.50 0.66 -3.79
C TRP A 141 -12.98 -0.38 -2.79
N THR A 142 -12.82 -0.13 -1.49
CA THR A 142 -13.35 -1.00 -0.44
C THR A 142 -14.87 -1.09 -0.54
N HIS A 143 -15.54 0.04 -0.73
CA HIS A 143 -17.00 0.09 -0.89
C HIS A 143 -17.47 -0.70 -2.12
N MET A 144 -16.72 -0.64 -3.22
CA MET A 144 -17.01 -1.40 -4.45
C MET A 144 -16.59 -2.88 -4.38
N GLY A 145 -16.00 -3.34 -3.28
CA GLY A 145 -15.50 -4.71 -3.16
C GLY A 145 -14.21 -5.00 -3.96
N LEU A 146 -13.48 -3.96 -4.38
CA LEU A 146 -12.28 -4.09 -5.20
C LEU A 146 -11.00 -4.20 -4.37
N CYS A 147 -11.03 -3.87 -3.08
CA CYS A 147 -9.89 -4.02 -2.20
C CYS A 147 -9.55 -5.49 -1.97
N GLY A 148 -8.27 -5.82 -2.13
CA GLY A 148 -7.77 -7.20 -2.01
C GLY A 148 -7.68 -7.95 -3.35
N THR A 149 -8.12 -7.34 -4.44
CA THR A 149 -7.90 -7.87 -5.79
C THR A 149 -6.56 -7.38 -6.34
N SER A 150 -5.94 -8.16 -7.21
CA SER A 150 -4.77 -7.70 -7.95
C SER A 150 -5.15 -6.53 -8.88
N MET A 151 -4.19 -5.66 -9.23
CA MET A 151 -4.47 -4.52 -10.12
C MET A 151 -5.12 -4.94 -11.46
N GLY A 152 -4.83 -6.16 -11.96
CA GLY A 152 -5.47 -6.71 -13.14
C GLY A 152 -6.98 -6.94 -12.98
N SER A 153 -7.44 -7.42 -11.82
CA SER A 153 -8.86 -7.63 -11.56
C SER A 153 -9.63 -6.30 -11.32
N ALA A 154 -8.94 -5.23 -10.91
CA ALA A 154 -9.53 -3.90 -10.82
C ALA A 154 -9.83 -3.31 -12.21
N GLN A 155 -8.98 -3.58 -13.21
CA GLN A 155 -9.22 -3.20 -14.61
C GLN A 155 -10.41 -3.93 -15.21
N GLU A 156 -10.56 -5.23 -14.97
CA GLU A 156 -11.71 -6.02 -15.41
C GLU A 156 -13.04 -5.56 -14.78
N ALA A 157 -13.00 -5.20 -13.49
CA ALA A 157 -14.16 -4.68 -12.79
C ALA A 157 -14.58 -3.28 -13.30
N SER A 158 -13.62 -2.41 -13.62
CA SER A 158 -13.86 -1.11 -14.20
C SER A 158 -14.49 -1.20 -15.60
N GLN A 159 -14.06 -2.15 -16.43
CA GLN A 159 -14.63 -2.39 -17.76
C GLN A 159 -16.08 -2.88 -17.68
N LYS A 160 -16.40 -3.79 -16.77
CA LYS A 160 -17.78 -4.28 -16.55
C LYS A 160 -18.75 -3.19 -16.08
N THR A 161 -18.25 -2.19 -15.35
CA THR A 161 -19.09 -1.07 -14.88
C THR A 161 -19.41 -0.07 -15.99
N THR A 162 -18.58 0.01 -17.03
CA THR A 162 -18.78 0.89 -18.19
C THR A 162 -19.70 0.27 -19.23
N GLU A 163 -19.76 -1.07 -19.32
CA GLU A 163 -20.65 -1.79 -20.26
C GLU A 163 -22.10 -1.89 -19.77
N ASN A 164 -22.37 -1.59 -18.49
CA ASN A 164 -23.71 -1.64 -17.90
C ASN A 164 -24.36 -0.25 -17.69
N LYS A 165 -23.84 0.78 -18.34
CA LYS A 165 -24.45 2.11 -18.43
C LYS A 165 -24.85 2.43 -19.85
#